data_6096b361009b110d30fd591c715b3213
#
_entry.id   6096b361009b110d30fd591c715b3213
#
_cell.length_a   1.000
_cell.length_b   1.000
_cell.length_c   1.000
_cell.angle_alpha   90.00
_cell.angle_beta   90.00
_cell.angle_gamma   90.00
#
_symmetry.space_group_name_H-M   'P 1'
#
loop_
_entity.id
_entity.type
_entity.pdbx_description
1 polymer ?
#
loop_
_entity_poly.entity_id
_entity_poly.type
_entity_poly.pdbx_seq_one_letter_code
_entity_poly.pdbx_strand_id
1 'polypeptide(L)'
;MKHSWQVLLIGGSGGTGKTMLAEVLAKILGTAAGQVDDFRLVLQEVTSAEKHPSLHYFVATRDVYRQSPEALCERLVDLATAVSEALRVVISHHAVTRHPYILEGDGLRPSSVAKQVFSDPETRGLVRAVFLFEPEEEQIRRNMLGRGRAFDERPRLEQDVQVRLNWLYGQWIRATAEEHGLPLIFCRPWETLPERVITAVH
;
A
#
# COMPACT_ATOMS: atom_id res chain seq x y z
N MET A 1 -13.07 12.17 -17.00
CA MET A 1 -14.32 11.93 -16.22
C MET A 1 -14.21 12.75 -14.93
N LYS A 2 -15.28 13.46 -14.53
CA LYS A 2 -15.29 14.15 -13.21
C LYS A 2 -15.64 13.09 -12.16
N HIS A 3 -14.70 12.80 -11.27
CA HIS A 3 -14.95 11.98 -10.07
C HIS A 3 -15.38 12.88 -8.89
N SER A 4 -16.17 12.33 -7.98
CA SER A 4 -16.69 13.05 -6.80
C SER A 4 -15.70 13.11 -5.64
N TRP A 5 -14.67 12.25 -5.66
CA TRP A 5 -13.63 12.18 -4.64
C TRP A 5 -12.43 13.10 -4.94
N GLN A 6 -11.65 13.39 -3.91
CA GLN A 6 -10.42 14.18 -4.01
C GLN A 6 -9.17 13.31 -3.81
N VAL A 7 -9.26 12.23 -3.03
CA VAL A 7 -8.14 11.32 -2.81
C VAL A 7 -8.57 9.89 -3.06
N LEU A 8 -7.79 9.19 -3.87
CA LEU A 8 -7.90 7.75 -4.05
C LEU A 8 -6.71 7.04 -3.42
N LEU A 9 -6.97 6.18 -2.45
CA LEU A 9 -5.98 5.36 -1.78
C LEU A 9 -5.95 3.95 -2.40
N ILE A 10 -4.77 3.49 -2.82
CA ILE A 10 -4.57 2.17 -3.42
C ILE A 10 -3.62 1.37 -2.53
N GLY A 11 -4.16 0.53 -1.66
CA GLY A 11 -3.41 -0.35 -0.78
C GLY A 11 -3.17 -1.74 -1.38
N GLY A 12 -2.38 -2.54 -0.68
CA GLY A 12 -2.07 -3.92 -1.06
C GLY A 12 -0.62 -4.28 -0.75
N SER A 13 -0.28 -5.57 -0.71
CA SER A 13 1.09 -6.03 -0.45
C SER A 13 2.03 -5.79 -1.63
N GLY A 14 3.33 -5.98 -1.42
CA GLY A 14 4.31 -5.96 -2.51
C GLY A 14 3.97 -7.02 -3.57
N GLY A 15 4.21 -6.69 -4.85
CA GLY A 15 3.91 -7.59 -5.97
C GLY A 15 2.48 -7.53 -6.51
N THR A 16 1.59 -6.70 -5.94
CA THR A 16 0.19 -6.57 -6.39
C THR A 16 -0.02 -5.55 -7.52
N GLY A 17 1.01 -4.85 -8.01
CA GLY A 17 0.94 -3.94 -9.16
C GLY A 17 0.35 -2.56 -8.89
N LYS A 18 0.25 -2.14 -7.64
CA LYS A 18 -0.29 -0.83 -7.23
C LYS A 18 0.29 0.35 -8.02
N THR A 19 1.61 0.40 -8.13
CA THR A 19 2.32 1.50 -8.81
C THR A 19 1.91 1.62 -10.29
N MET A 20 1.91 0.49 -11.02
CA MET A 20 1.47 0.47 -12.42
C MET A 20 0.01 0.91 -12.55
N LEU A 21 -0.87 0.41 -11.67
CA LEU A 21 -2.27 0.80 -11.65
C LEU A 21 -2.42 2.31 -11.37
N ALA A 22 -1.72 2.84 -10.37
CA ALA A 22 -1.79 4.25 -10.01
C ALA A 22 -1.35 5.17 -11.16
N GLU A 23 -0.29 4.79 -11.88
CA GLU A 23 0.17 5.52 -13.08
C GLU A 23 -0.88 5.51 -14.22
N VAL A 24 -1.51 4.37 -14.46
CA VAL A 24 -2.57 4.23 -15.46
C VAL A 24 -3.78 5.08 -15.08
N LEU A 25 -4.24 4.98 -13.83
CA LEU A 25 -5.38 5.75 -13.32
C LEU A 25 -5.09 7.25 -13.31
N ALA A 26 -3.88 7.67 -12.94
CA ALA A 26 -3.48 9.07 -12.96
C ALA A 26 -3.62 9.67 -14.36
N LYS A 27 -3.21 8.93 -15.39
CA LYS A 27 -3.37 9.35 -16.81
C LYS A 27 -4.84 9.40 -17.23
N ILE A 28 -5.63 8.39 -16.88
CA ILE A 28 -7.06 8.31 -17.24
C ILE A 28 -7.87 9.44 -16.58
N LEU A 29 -7.57 9.73 -15.32
CA LEU A 29 -8.33 10.64 -14.47
C LEU A 29 -7.79 12.09 -14.53
N GLY A 30 -6.60 12.30 -15.12
CA GLY A 30 -5.97 13.62 -15.21
C GLY A 30 -5.53 14.14 -13.82
N THR A 31 -4.99 13.26 -12.95
CA THR A 31 -4.56 13.59 -11.60
C THR A 31 -3.10 13.21 -11.35
N ALA A 32 -2.52 13.69 -10.26
CA ALA A 32 -1.21 13.26 -9.80
C ALA A 32 -1.32 11.94 -9.00
N ALA A 33 -0.22 11.18 -8.99
CA ALA A 33 -0.05 10.01 -8.13
C ALA A 33 1.27 10.11 -7.36
N GLY A 34 1.29 9.60 -6.14
CA GLY A 34 2.49 9.48 -5.31
C GLY A 34 2.54 8.15 -4.57
N GLN A 35 3.73 7.82 -4.10
CA GLN A 35 4.02 6.58 -3.41
C GLN A 35 4.12 6.81 -1.91
N VAL A 36 3.54 5.92 -1.12
CA VAL A 36 3.70 5.90 0.34
C VAL A 36 5.16 5.72 0.73
N ASP A 37 5.94 5.01 -0.09
CA ASP A 37 7.37 4.79 0.14
C ASP A 37 8.16 6.09 0.18
N ASP A 38 7.82 7.11 -0.61
CA ASP A 38 8.49 8.40 -0.58
C ASP A 38 8.33 9.08 0.79
N PHE A 39 7.12 9.04 1.34
CA PHE A 39 6.83 9.58 2.67
C PHE A 39 7.52 8.77 3.77
N ARG A 40 7.55 7.44 3.65
CA ARG A 40 8.27 6.57 4.58
C ARG A 40 9.75 6.91 4.61
N LEU A 41 10.40 7.09 3.47
CA LEU A 41 11.81 7.46 3.37
C LEU A 41 12.09 8.83 4.02
N VAL A 42 11.23 9.83 3.77
CA VAL A 42 11.34 11.15 4.43
C VAL A 42 11.20 11.01 5.94
N LEU A 43 10.22 10.25 6.43
CA LEU A 43 10.03 10.00 7.86
C LEU A 43 11.25 9.30 8.48
N GLN A 44 11.83 8.32 7.80
CA GLN A 44 13.04 7.64 8.24
C GLN A 44 14.25 8.58 8.32
N GLU A 45 14.39 9.53 7.38
CA GLU A 45 15.49 10.50 7.38
C GLU A 45 15.40 11.49 8.55
N VAL A 46 14.19 11.95 8.90
CA VAL A 46 13.99 12.99 9.92
C VAL A 46 13.72 12.45 11.34
N THR A 47 13.70 11.12 11.51
CA THR A 47 13.47 10.46 12.79
C THR A 47 14.62 9.50 13.12
N SER A 48 14.65 8.96 14.34
CA SER A 48 15.65 7.97 14.75
C SER A 48 15.02 6.62 15.09
N ALA A 49 15.77 5.54 14.88
CA ALA A 49 15.34 4.17 15.23
C ALA A 49 15.04 4.01 16.73
N GLU A 50 15.70 4.78 17.59
CA GLU A 50 15.46 4.76 19.04
C GLU A 50 14.05 5.25 19.39
N LYS A 51 13.60 6.34 18.75
CA LYS A 51 12.28 6.95 19.01
C LYS A 51 11.15 6.31 18.20
N HIS A 52 11.46 5.79 17.02
CA HIS A 52 10.51 5.22 16.08
C HIS A 52 10.94 3.83 15.58
N PRO A 53 11.10 2.84 16.48
CA PRO A 53 11.67 1.53 16.13
C PRO A 53 10.90 0.81 15.02
N SER A 54 9.58 0.87 15.01
CA SER A 54 8.76 0.22 13.96
C SER A 54 9.05 0.81 12.58
N LEU A 55 9.22 2.13 12.47
CA LEU A 55 9.51 2.81 11.21
C LEU A 55 10.88 2.42 10.64
N HIS A 56 11.86 2.19 11.51
CA HIS A 56 13.23 1.89 11.12
C HIS A 56 13.57 0.40 11.09
N TYR A 57 12.67 -0.50 11.50
CA TYR A 57 12.96 -1.91 11.71
C TYR A 57 13.68 -2.57 10.52
N PHE A 58 13.14 -2.43 9.31
CA PHE A 58 13.68 -3.09 8.12
C PHE A 58 15.01 -2.50 7.62
N VAL A 59 15.34 -1.26 7.97
CA VAL A 59 16.60 -0.62 7.58
C VAL A 59 17.67 -0.72 8.67
N ALA A 60 17.28 -0.81 9.94
CA ALA A 60 18.20 -0.91 11.07
C ALA A 60 18.56 -2.37 11.41
N THR A 61 17.75 -3.35 11.03
CA THR A 61 17.97 -4.76 11.36
C THR A 61 18.88 -5.42 10.34
N ARG A 62 20.08 -5.79 10.77
CA ARG A 62 21.01 -6.55 9.93
C ARG A 62 20.43 -7.93 9.60
N ASP A 63 20.63 -8.39 8.36
CA ASP A 63 20.20 -9.72 7.90
C ASP A 63 18.70 -9.98 8.19
N VAL A 64 17.88 -8.96 8.06
CA VAL A 64 16.44 -8.97 8.42
C VAL A 64 15.69 -10.17 7.82
N TYR A 65 16.03 -10.57 6.59
CA TYR A 65 15.39 -11.70 5.88
C TYR A 65 15.90 -13.09 6.31
N ARG A 66 16.69 -13.20 7.39
CA ARG A 66 16.96 -14.47 8.08
C ARG A 66 15.90 -14.81 9.13
N GLN A 67 15.00 -13.90 9.41
CA GLN A 67 13.87 -14.14 10.30
C GLN A 67 12.74 -14.85 9.57
N SER A 68 11.79 -15.42 10.33
CA SER A 68 10.61 -16.07 9.73
C SER A 68 9.71 -15.04 9.02
N PRO A 69 9.08 -15.40 7.91
CA PRO A 69 8.14 -14.52 7.21
C PRO A 69 6.98 -14.05 8.09
N GLU A 70 6.53 -14.88 9.05
CA GLU A 70 5.46 -14.57 10.00
C GLU A 70 5.88 -13.43 10.94
N ALA A 71 7.08 -13.52 11.55
CA ALA A 71 7.61 -12.47 12.40
C ALA A 71 7.83 -11.16 11.61
N LEU A 72 8.32 -11.25 10.39
CA LEU A 72 8.48 -10.09 9.53
C LEU A 72 7.13 -9.48 9.11
N CYS A 73 6.08 -10.28 8.95
CA CYS A 73 4.73 -9.80 8.67
C CYS A 73 4.20 -8.93 9.82
N GLU A 74 4.38 -9.34 11.06
CA GLU A 74 4.03 -8.52 12.24
C GLU A 74 4.77 -7.18 12.22
N ARG A 75 6.07 -7.18 11.92
CA ARG A 75 6.86 -5.94 11.81
C ARG A 75 6.42 -5.05 10.65
N LEU A 76 5.98 -5.64 9.55
CA LEU A 76 5.43 -4.88 8.43
C LEU A 76 4.08 -4.23 8.78
N VAL A 77 3.24 -4.90 9.58
CA VAL A 77 2.01 -4.33 10.13
C VAL A 77 2.31 -3.15 11.07
N ASP A 78 3.32 -3.28 11.94
CA ASP A 78 3.77 -2.20 12.83
C ASP A 78 4.27 -0.99 12.03
N LEU A 79 5.08 -1.24 11.00
CA LEU A 79 5.56 -0.21 10.07
C LEU A 79 4.39 0.49 9.36
N ALA A 80 3.47 -0.27 8.78
CA ALA A 80 2.29 0.27 8.11
C ALA A 80 1.43 1.12 9.06
N THR A 81 1.36 0.75 10.35
CA THR A 81 0.66 1.55 11.36
C THR A 81 1.31 2.92 11.53
N ALA A 82 2.62 2.96 11.75
CA ALA A 82 3.35 4.21 11.94
C ALA A 82 3.27 5.12 10.70
N VAL A 83 3.41 4.55 9.51
CA VAL A 83 3.32 5.30 8.24
C VAL A 83 1.90 5.81 8.00
N SER A 84 0.87 4.98 8.16
CA SER A 84 -0.54 5.38 7.93
C SER A 84 -0.98 6.54 8.82
N GLU A 85 -0.51 6.60 10.07
CA GLU A 85 -0.82 7.71 10.97
C GLU A 85 -0.24 9.04 10.47
N ALA A 86 1.00 9.02 9.97
CA ALA A 86 1.65 10.19 9.40
C ALA A 86 0.99 10.64 8.09
N LEU A 87 0.55 9.71 7.24
CA LEU A 87 -0.09 9.99 5.96
C LEU A 87 -1.44 10.71 6.10
N ARG A 88 -2.10 10.64 7.26
CA ARG A 88 -3.36 11.34 7.51
C ARG A 88 -3.27 12.84 7.15
N VAL A 89 -2.14 13.47 7.45
CA VAL A 89 -1.94 14.90 7.16
C VAL A 89 -1.95 15.16 5.65
N VAL A 90 -1.30 14.31 4.85
CA VAL A 90 -1.24 14.44 3.39
C VAL A 90 -2.63 14.19 2.79
N ILE A 91 -3.32 13.15 3.26
CA ILE A 91 -4.68 12.80 2.81
C ILE A 91 -5.65 13.95 3.09
N SER A 92 -5.69 14.47 4.33
CA SER A 92 -6.54 15.59 4.70
C SER A 92 -6.21 16.84 3.88
N HIS A 93 -4.93 17.16 3.69
CA HIS A 93 -4.52 18.31 2.89
C HIS A 93 -5.10 18.26 1.46
N HIS A 94 -4.92 17.16 0.74
CA HIS A 94 -5.45 17.01 -0.61
C HIS A 94 -6.98 17.01 -0.66
N ALA A 95 -7.63 16.38 0.32
CA ALA A 95 -9.08 16.35 0.43
C ALA A 95 -9.67 17.75 0.62
N VAL A 96 -9.14 18.54 1.57
CA VAL A 96 -9.63 19.87 1.92
C VAL A 96 -9.32 20.90 0.84
N THR A 97 -8.12 20.87 0.27
CA THR A 97 -7.70 21.80 -0.80
C THR A 97 -8.29 21.45 -2.17
N ARG A 98 -9.00 20.31 -2.28
CA ARG A 98 -9.63 19.83 -3.52
C ARG A 98 -8.64 19.70 -4.68
N HIS A 99 -7.42 19.23 -4.37
CA HIS A 99 -6.42 18.85 -5.36
C HIS A 99 -6.44 17.33 -5.52
N PRO A 100 -7.04 16.80 -6.59
CA PRO A 100 -7.16 15.36 -6.79
C PRO A 100 -5.81 14.66 -6.75
N TYR A 101 -5.74 13.57 -5.99
CA TYR A 101 -4.49 12.85 -5.76
C TYR A 101 -4.72 11.34 -5.58
N ILE A 102 -3.86 10.54 -6.19
CA ILE A 102 -3.80 9.10 -5.97
C ILE A 102 -2.59 8.83 -5.08
N LEU A 103 -2.81 8.12 -3.96
CA LEU A 103 -1.74 7.70 -3.06
C LEU A 103 -1.73 6.17 -3.00
N GLU A 104 -0.61 5.55 -3.40
CA GLU A 104 -0.48 4.11 -3.44
C GLU A 104 0.63 3.61 -2.52
N GLY A 105 0.44 2.44 -1.90
CA GLY A 105 1.50 1.80 -1.14
C GLY A 105 1.03 0.70 -0.18
N ASP A 106 2.00 -0.09 0.27
CA ASP A 106 1.79 -1.14 1.27
C ASP A 106 1.69 -0.61 2.71
N GLY A 107 2.17 0.61 2.96
CA GLY A 107 1.99 1.31 4.23
C GLY A 107 0.58 1.88 4.46
N LEU A 108 -0.39 1.68 3.56
CA LEU A 108 -1.80 2.03 3.79
C LEU A 108 -2.48 0.94 4.63
N ARG A 109 -2.61 1.17 5.94
CA ARG A 109 -3.26 0.24 6.85
C ARG A 109 -4.78 0.29 6.70
N PRO A 110 -5.49 -0.84 6.43
CA PRO A 110 -6.93 -0.80 6.18
C PRO A 110 -7.75 -0.14 7.29
N SER A 111 -7.48 -0.42 8.56
CA SER A 111 -8.21 0.20 9.69
C SER A 111 -8.01 1.72 9.80
N SER A 112 -6.83 2.25 9.44
CA SER A 112 -6.56 3.69 9.40
C SER A 112 -7.24 4.34 8.19
N VAL A 113 -7.19 3.65 7.04
CA VAL A 113 -7.87 4.07 5.80
C VAL A 113 -9.39 4.12 5.99
N ALA A 114 -9.98 3.14 6.66
CA ALA A 114 -11.41 3.10 6.95
C ALA A 114 -11.87 4.34 7.74
N LYS A 115 -11.06 4.81 8.68
CA LYS A 115 -11.36 6.06 9.40
C LYS A 115 -11.44 7.27 8.44
N GLN A 116 -10.49 7.40 7.51
CA GLN A 116 -10.47 8.48 6.52
C GLN A 116 -11.67 8.42 5.56
N VAL A 117 -12.08 7.21 5.16
CA VAL A 117 -13.19 7.00 4.21
C VAL A 117 -14.56 7.23 4.86
N PHE A 118 -14.76 6.72 6.09
CA PHE A 118 -16.09 6.59 6.68
C PHE A 118 -16.36 7.54 7.86
N SER A 119 -15.36 7.87 8.67
CA SER A 119 -15.56 8.47 9.98
C SER A 119 -14.97 9.86 10.16
N ASP A 120 -13.85 10.17 9.52
CA ASP A 120 -13.15 11.45 9.69
C ASP A 120 -13.98 12.58 9.07
N PRO A 121 -14.38 13.61 9.84
CA PRO A 121 -15.22 14.70 9.34
C PRO A 121 -14.61 15.50 8.18
N GLU A 122 -13.27 15.59 8.10
CA GLU A 122 -12.57 16.35 7.06
C GLU A 122 -12.47 15.59 5.73
N THR A 123 -12.44 14.27 5.79
CA THR A 123 -12.12 13.42 4.62
C THR A 123 -13.29 12.55 4.16
N ARG A 124 -14.28 12.32 5.03
CA ARG A 124 -15.46 11.53 4.70
C ARG A 124 -16.18 12.06 3.45
N GLY A 125 -16.40 11.18 2.48
CA GLY A 125 -17.00 11.53 1.19
C GLY A 125 -16.03 12.09 0.15
N LEU A 126 -14.86 12.54 0.57
CA LEU A 126 -13.79 13.06 -0.31
C LEU A 126 -12.68 12.03 -0.58
N VAL A 127 -12.56 11.04 0.27
CA VAL A 127 -11.57 9.95 0.14
C VAL A 127 -12.27 8.67 -0.30
N ARG A 128 -11.65 7.96 -1.23
CA ARG A 128 -11.99 6.60 -1.62
C ARG A 128 -10.79 5.71 -1.46
N ALA A 129 -11.02 4.42 -1.27
CA ALA A 129 -9.93 3.47 -1.13
C ALA A 129 -10.28 2.15 -1.81
N VAL A 130 -9.25 1.47 -2.31
CA VAL A 130 -9.30 0.08 -2.73
C VAL A 130 -8.06 -0.65 -2.24
N PHE A 131 -8.18 -1.94 -1.98
CA PHE A 131 -7.05 -2.78 -1.66
C PHE A 131 -6.89 -3.86 -2.74
N LEU A 132 -5.68 -3.97 -3.28
CA LEU A 132 -5.34 -4.98 -4.27
C LEU A 132 -4.91 -6.26 -3.57
N PHE A 133 -5.41 -7.38 -4.06
CA PHE A 133 -5.13 -8.70 -3.52
C PHE A 133 -4.71 -9.69 -4.60
N GLU A 134 -3.58 -10.37 -4.36
CA GLU A 134 -3.12 -11.51 -5.16
C GLU A 134 -3.12 -12.76 -4.27
N PRO A 135 -3.99 -13.75 -4.56
CA PRO A 135 -4.12 -14.95 -3.74
C PRO A 135 -2.96 -15.93 -3.89
N GLU A 136 -2.26 -15.90 -5.03
CA GLU A 136 -1.23 -16.88 -5.36
C GLU A 136 0.18 -16.38 -5.01
N GLU A 137 0.84 -17.05 -4.09
CA GLU A 137 2.21 -16.74 -3.68
C GLU A 137 3.19 -16.76 -4.85
N GLU A 138 3.05 -17.74 -5.76
CA GLU A 138 3.90 -17.85 -6.94
C GLU A 138 3.67 -16.72 -7.95
N GLN A 139 2.46 -16.15 -8.02
CA GLN A 139 2.23 -14.96 -8.84
C GLN A 139 2.92 -13.73 -8.25
N ILE A 140 2.93 -13.58 -6.91
CA ILE A 140 3.72 -12.53 -6.24
C ILE A 140 5.19 -12.66 -6.61
N ARG A 141 5.74 -13.88 -6.59
CA ARG A 141 7.12 -14.15 -7.01
C ARG A 141 7.40 -13.68 -8.44
N ARG A 142 6.56 -14.10 -9.40
CA ARG A 142 6.69 -13.67 -10.79
C ARG A 142 6.65 -12.17 -10.95
N ASN A 143 5.72 -11.51 -10.25
CA ASN A 143 5.58 -10.06 -10.28
C ASN A 143 6.79 -9.34 -9.67
N MET A 144 7.38 -9.88 -8.60
CA MET A 144 8.58 -9.31 -7.97
C MET A 144 9.82 -9.47 -8.85
N LEU A 145 9.99 -10.61 -9.51
CA LEU A 145 11.06 -10.83 -10.50
C LEU A 145 10.94 -9.87 -11.69
N GLY A 146 9.72 -9.64 -12.18
CA GLY A 146 9.46 -8.75 -13.31
C GLY A 146 9.70 -7.25 -13.04
N ARG A 147 9.87 -6.85 -11.76
CA ARG A 147 10.08 -5.43 -11.39
C ARG A 147 11.46 -4.88 -11.69
N GLY A 148 12.48 -5.70 -11.93
CA GLY A 148 13.84 -5.28 -12.20
C GLY A 148 14.53 -4.49 -11.07
N ARG A 149 14.09 -4.63 -9.82
CA ARG A 149 14.68 -3.95 -8.64
C ARG A 149 15.76 -4.79 -7.97
N ALA A 150 16.61 -5.46 -8.75
CA ALA A 150 17.66 -6.36 -8.25
C ALA A 150 17.13 -7.46 -7.28
N PHE A 151 15.86 -7.84 -7.42
CA PHE A 151 15.28 -8.89 -6.59
C PHE A 151 15.85 -10.27 -6.96
N ASP A 152 16.10 -10.50 -8.24
CA ASP A 152 16.73 -11.69 -8.81
C ASP A 152 18.20 -11.85 -8.42
N GLU A 153 18.89 -10.76 -8.08
CA GLU A 153 20.28 -10.76 -7.59
C GLU A 153 20.43 -11.22 -6.14
N ARG A 154 19.32 -11.26 -5.38
CA ARG A 154 19.33 -11.65 -3.96
C ARG A 154 19.50 -13.16 -3.80
N PRO A 155 20.10 -13.61 -2.65
CA PRO A 155 20.12 -15.01 -2.31
C PRO A 155 18.72 -15.64 -2.36
N ARG A 156 18.61 -16.87 -2.87
CA ARG A 156 17.31 -17.56 -3.04
C ARG A 156 16.50 -17.60 -1.76
N LEU A 157 17.15 -17.87 -0.63
CA LEU A 157 16.49 -17.86 0.68
C LEU A 157 15.82 -16.53 1.01
N GLU A 158 16.48 -15.40 0.71
CA GLU A 158 15.91 -14.09 0.95
C GLU A 158 14.73 -13.79 0.01
N GLN A 159 14.83 -14.23 -1.25
CA GLN A 159 13.71 -14.14 -2.19
C GLN A 159 12.48 -14.91 -1.66
N ASP A 160 12.70 -16.16 -1.19
CA ASP A 160 11.63 -17.01 -0.67
C ASP A 160 10.96 -16.38 0.56
N VAL A 161 11.77 -15.85 1.49
CA VAL A 161 11.26 -15.13 2.67
C VAL A 161 10.48 -13.88 2.29
N GLN A 162 10.96 -13.08 1.34
CA GLN A 162 10.26 -11.86 0.91
C GLN A 162 8.95 -12.15 0.18
N VAL A 163 8.93 -13.17 -0.67
CA VAL A 163 7.70 -13.59 -1.36
C VAL A 163 6.66 -14.03 -0.35
N ARG A 164 7.05 -14.92 0.57
CA ARG A 164 6.18 -15.41 1.64
C ARG A 164 5.69 -14.29 2.55
N LEU A 165 6.56 -13.36 2.94
CA LEU A 165 6.20 -12.16 3.71
C LEU A 165 5.11 -11.34 3.00
N ASN A 166 5.31 -11.03 1.70
CA ASN A 166 4.34 -10.24 0.94
C ASN A 166 3.01 -10.97 0.77
N TRP A 167 3.03 -12.29 0.61
CA TRP A 167 1.81 -13.09 0.56
C TRP A 167 1.06 -13.07 1.91
N LEU A 168 1.74 -13.32 3.04
CA LEU A 168 1.17 -13.26 4.38
C LEU A 168 0.58 -11.88 4.69
N TYR A 169 1.32 -10.82 4.35
CA TYR A 169 0.85 -9.45 4.52
C TYR A 169 -0.37 -9.16 3.64
N GLY A 170 -0.42 -9.72 2.43
CA GLY A 170 -1.60 -9.66 1.56
C GLY A 170 -2.83 -10.32 2.19
N GLN A 171 -2.67 -11.50 2.85
CA GLN A 171 -3.75 -12.16 3.57
C GLN A 171 -4.26 -11.32 4.75
N TRP A 172 -3.33 -10.72 5.51
CA TRP A 172 -3.67 -9.82 6.60
C TRP A 172 -4.41 -8.57 6.12
N ILE A 173 -3.94 -7.92 5.04
CA ILE A 173 -4.63 -6.78 4.40
C ILE A 173 -6.04 -7.18 3.99
N ARG A 174 -6.20 -8.33 3.32
CA ARG A 174 -7.50 -8.84 2.91
C ARG A 174 -8.45 -8.97 4.10
N ALA A 175 -8.07 -9.71 5.12
CA ALA A 175 -8.90 -9.93 6.30
C ALA A 175 -9.32 -8.61 6.96
N THR A 176 -8.35 -7.68 7.12
CA THR A 176 -8.61 -6.39 7.75
C THR A 176 -9.45 -5.47 6.86
N ALA A 177 -9.27 -5.47 5.54
CA ALA A 177 -10.09 -4.69 4.61
C ALA A 177 -11.53 -5.17 4.60
N GLU A 178 -11.76 -6.49 4.55
CA GLU A 178 -13.08 -7.13 4.63
C GLU A 178 -13.78 -6.78 5.97
N GLU A 179 -13.07 -6.85 7.10
CA GLU A 179 -13.58 -6.47 8.42
C GLU A 179 -14.09 -5.03 8.49
N HIS A 180 -13.39 -4.13 7.79
CA HIS A 180 -13.72 -2.70 7.77
C HIS A 180 -14.61 -2.28 6.57
N GLY A 181 -15.11 -3.22 5.78
CA GLY A 181 -15.98 -2.93 4.64
C GLY A 181 -15.32 -2.13 3.51
N LEU A 182 -13.99 -2.23 3.39
CA LEU A 182 -13.24 -1.58 2.31
C LEU A 182 -13.21 -2.46 1.05
N PRO A 183 -13.32 -1.85 -0.15
CA PRO A 183 -13.25 -2.59 -1.40
C PRO A 183 -11.94 -3.37 -1.54
N LEU A 184 -12.06 -4.68 -1.77
CA LEU A 184 -10.96 -5.58 -2.08
C LEU A 184 -11.08 -6.02 -3.54
N ILE A 185 -10.02 -5.84 -4.32
CA ILE A 185 -10.02 -6.14 -5.74
C ILE A 185 -8.89 -7.12 -6.06
N PHE A 186 -9.23 -8.24 -6.68
CA PHE A 186 -8.23 -9.18 -7.20
C PHE A 186 -7.43 -8.51 -8.31
N CYS A 187 -6.10 -8.68 -8.27
CA CYS A 187 -5.20 -8.04 -9.25
C CYS A 187 -5.48 -8.50 -10.68
N ARG A 188 -5.80 -9.77 -10.86
CA ARG A 188 -6.04 -10.36 -12.19
C ARG A 188 -7.51 -10.44 -12.55
N PRO A 189 -7.87 -10.35 -13.84
CA PRO A 189 -7.01 -10.01 -14.98
C PRO A 189 -6.57 -8.55 -14.98
N TRP A 190 -5.31 -8.27 -15.35
CA TRP A 190 -4.70 -6.94 -15.34
C TRP A 190 -5.35 -5.97 -16.32
N GLU A 191 -5.78 -6.48 -17.46
CA GLU A 191 -6.35 -5.72 -18.56
C GLU A 191 -7.62 -4.95 -18.14
N THR A 192 -8.39 -5.53 -17.22
CA THR A 192 -9.64 -4.94 -16.71
C THR A 192 -9.47 -4.28 -15.35
N LEU A 193 -8.28 -4.35 -14.73
CA LEU A 193 -8.06 -3.84 -13.38
C LEU A 193 -8.38 -2.34 -13.22
N PRO A 194 -7.95 -1.45 -14.14
CA PRO A 194 -8.29 -0.02 -14.04
C PRO A 194 -9.80 0.23 -14.04
N GLU A 195 -10.55 -0.44 -14.91
CA GLU A 195 -12.01 -0.31 -15.02
C GLU A 195 -12.71 -0.81 -13.76
N ARG A 196 -12.28 -1.96 -13.23
CA ARG A 196 -12.82 -2.53 -11.98
C ARG A 196 -12.59 -1.61 -10.79
N VAL A 197 -11.42 -0.98 -10.72
CA VAL A 197 -11.11 0.01 -9.67
C VAL A 197 -11.99 1.26 -9.83
N ILE A 198 -12.08 1.81 -11.02
CA ILE A 198 -12.95 2.98 -11.30
C ILE A 198 -14.39 2.67 -10.88
N THR A 199 -14.91 1.50 -11.24
CA THR A 199 -16.27 1.08 -10.86
C THR A 199 -16.45 0.98 -9.34
N ALA A 200 -15.45 0.47 -8.62
CA ALA A 200 -15.52 0.29 -7.16
C ALA A 200 -15.44 1.60 -6.36
N VAL A 201 -14.94 2.69 -6.96
CA VAL A 201 -14.74 3.98 -6.26
C VAL A 201 -15.74 5.08 -6.70
N HIS A 202 -16.62 4.76 -7.63
CA HIS A 202 -17.74 5.62 -8.00
C HIS A 202 -18.85 5.53 -6.96
#